data_113c12ef0b5e9d9f9bc7388fffb2bd52
#
_entry.id   113c12ef0b5e9d9f9bc7388fffb2bd52
#
_cell.length_a   1.000
_cell.length_b   1.000
_cell.length_c   1.000
_cell.angle_alpha   90.00
_cell.angle_beta   90.00
_cell.angle_gamma   90.00
#
_symmetry.space_group_name_H-M   'P 1'
#
loop_
_entity.id
_entity.type
_entity.pdbx_description
1 polymer ?
#
loop_
_entity_poly.entity_id
_entity_poly.type
_entity_poly.pdbx_seq_one_letter_code
_entity_poly.pdbx_strand_id
1 'polypeptide(L)'
;VSWVDDVTDAARAIAAASLVVTHDAKRLHRWLLSNGIIDLPKIFDVAIAGYLLDPAEGERSVSDLVSDHLGITIGGSNQAPVGQLSFESTDTDIVESTCTEALAIARLIEPLRSGLASQEMLSLAEDIEMPLVAVLARMEAVGIGVDRSALDRIAAHLESRVATLTKTLHQLAGKEFNINSPAQLRVILFDERKLQPGKKTKTGFSTDAATLEKIRDQWPEFIDALMEFRELDKLRGTYGEGLREVVEADGRIHATFNQMVARTGRLSSENPNLHNIPVRSDEGKVFRTAFVPAKGSQFLVADYNQIELRCIAHLADDPGLIEAFTKGEDIHTSTASRVFGVAASKVT
;
A
#
# COMPACT_ATOMS: atom_id res chain seq x y z
N VAL A 1 1.87 -7.59 36.65
CA VAL A 1 2.21 -8.26 35.38
C VAL A 1 2.26 -9.74 35.66
N SER A 2 1.55 -10.55 34.90
CA SER A 2 1.54 -12.00 34.98
C SER A 2 1.98 -12.62 33.67
N TRP A 3 2.75 -13.68 33.73
CA TRP A 3 3.15 -14.48 32.60
C TRP A 3 2.20 -15.65 32.41
N VAL A 4 1.84 -15.99 31.17
CA VAL A 4 1.00 -17.13 30.81
C VAL A 4 1.75 -17.99 29.80
N ASP A 5 2.04 -19.23 30.15
CA ASP A 5 2.81 -20.16 29.33
C ASP A 5 1.93 -20.88 28.28
N ASP A 6 0.67 -21.10 28.58
CA ASP A 6 -0.25 -21.79 27.67
C ASP A 6 -0.86 -20.81 26.66
N VAL A 7 -0.63 -21.08 25.38
CA VAL A 7 -1.09 -20.26 24.25
C VAL A 7 -2.61 -20.16 24.20
N THR A 8 -3.32 -21.25 24.51
CA THR A 8 -4.79 -21.28 24.46
C THR A 8 -5.39 -20.46 25.59
N ASP A 9 -4.83 -20.58 26.79
CA ASP A 9 -5.26 -19.80 27.95
C ASP A 9 -4.96 -18.32 27.77
N ALA A 10 -3.80 -17.97 27.20
CA ALA A 10 -3.46 -16.61 26.83
C ALA A 10 -4.47 -16.03 25.81
N ALA A 11 -4.78 -16.77 24.75
CA ALA A 11 -5.73 -16.33 23.73
C ALA A 11 -7.13 -16.11 24.31
N ARG A 12 -7.61 -17.02 25.18
CA ARG A 12 -8.91 -16.86 25.85
C ARG A 12 -8.96 -15.69 26.82
N ALA A 13 -7.89 -15.48 27.59
CA ALA A 13 -7.81 -14.36 28.53
C ALA A 13 -7.82 -13.02 27.79
N ILE A 14 -7.08 -12.90 26.71
CA ILE A 14 -7.04 -11.70 25.86
C ILE A 14 -8.42 -11.48 25.22
N ALA A 15 -9.05 -12.51 24.65
CA ALA A 15 -10.35 -12.41 24.01
C ALA A 15 -11.47 -11.99 24.99
N ALA A 16 -11.36 -12.38 26.25
CA ALA A 16 -12.34 -12.05 27.30
C ALA A 16 -12.16 -10.63 27.88
N ALA A 17 -11.07 -9.94 27.54
CA ALA A 17 -10.79 -8.60 28.05
C ALA A 17 -11.75 -7.57 27.45
N SER A 18 -12.23 -6.62 28.27
CA SER A 18 -13.08 -5.50 27.83
C SER A 18 -12.31 -4.50 26.94
N LEU A 19 -11.01 -4.38 27.16
CA LEU A 19 -10.07 -3.58 26.38
C LEU A 19 -8.70 -4.21 26.44
N VAL A 20 -8.05 -4.34 25.30
CA VAL A 20 -6.65 -4.78 25.21
C VAL A 20 -5.81 -3.60 24.75
N VAL A 21 -4.77 -3.26 25.50
CA VAL A 21 -3.80 -2.24 25.14
C VAL A 21 -2.53 -2.92 24.63
N THR A 22 -2.11 -2.53 23.47
CA THR A 22 -0.96 -3.18 22.82
C THR A 22 -0.27 -2.23 21.85
N HIS A 23 0.88 -2.64 21.37
CA HIS A 23 1.54 -2.11 20.19
C HIS A 23 1.39 -3.16 19.07
N ASP A 24 1.05 -2.76 17.84
CA ASP A 24 0.75 -3.66 16.71
C ASP A 24 -0.43 -4.62 17.00
N ALA A 25 -1.59 -4.05 17.24
CA ALA A 25 -2.82 -4.79 17.51
C ALA A 25 -3.26 -5.69 16.34
N LYS A 26 -2.90 -5.36 15.10
CA LYS A 26 -3.25 -6.18 13.93
C LYS A 26 -2.56 -7.53 13.99
N ARG A 27 -1.29 -7.57 14.37
CA ARG A 27 -0.54 -8.81 14.61
C ARG A 27 -1.18 -9.65 15.70
N LEU A 28 -1.60 -9.02 16.80
CA LEU A 28 -2.31 -9.69 17.87
C LEU A 28 -3.65 -10.28 17.38
N HIS A 29 -4.45 -9.52 16.66
CA HIS A 29 -5.71 -10.00 16.10
C HIS A 29 -5.51 -11.16 15.11
N ARG A 30 -4.49 -11.10 14.25
CA ARG A 30 -4.15 -12.23 13.37
C ARG A 30 -3.78 -13.48 14.15
N TRP A 31 -3.01 -13.32 15.22
CA TRP A 31 -2.65 -14.43 16.11
C TRP A 31 -3.88 -15.02 16.81
N LEU A 32 -4.82 -14.20 17.28
CA LEU A 32 -6.08 -14.67 17.85
C LEU A 32 -6.91 -15.47 16.83
N LEU A 33 -7.03 -14.95 15.61
CA LEU A 33 -7.73 -15.63 14.51
C LEU A 33 -7.10 -16.99 14.17
N SER A 34 -5.76 -17.10 14.14
CA SER A 34 -5.05 -18.36 13.90
C SER A 34 -5.26 -19.39 15.04
N ASN A 35 -5.61 -18.93 16.23
CA ASN A 35 -5.97 -19.77 17.39
C ASN A 35 -7.50 -19.99 17.52
N GLY A 36 -8.28 -19.70 16.47
CA GLY A 36 -9.72 -19.96 16.42
C GLY A 36 -10.59 -18.96 17.16
N ILE A 37 -10.03 -17.84 17.63
CA ILE A 37 -10.79 -16.75 18.27
C ILE A 37 -11.36 -15.85 17.20
N ILE A 38 -12.66 -15.91 16.98
CA ILE A 38 -13.36 -15.13 15.95
C ILE A 38 -13.81 -13.77 16.50
N ASP A 39 -14.25 -13.73 17.74
CA ASP A 39 -14.69 -12.51 18.42
C ASP A 39 -13.47 -11.78 18.98
N LEU A 40 -12.99 -10.80 18.20
CA LEU A 40 -11.80 -10.02 18.54
C LEU A 40 -12.15 -8.96 19.60
N PRO A 41 -11.29 -8.78 20.61
CA PRO A 41 -11.53 -7.79 21.67
C PRO A 41 -11.41 -6.35 21.14
N LYS A 42 -11.98 -5.39 21.87
CA LYS A 42 -11.65 -3.98 21.67
C LYS A 42 -10.18 -3.76 21.98
N ILE A 43 -9.55 -2.90 21.19
CA ILE A 43 -8.13 -2.58 21.34
C ILE A 43 -7.93 -1.08 21.53
N PHE A 44 -6.82 -0.73 22.19
CA PHE A 44 -6.17 0.57 22.07
C PHE A 44 -4.72 0.31 21.64
N ASP A 45 -4.41 0.64 20.39
CA ASP A 45 -3.09 0.46 19.81
C ASP A 45 -2.27 1.74 20.01
N VAL A 46 -1.18 1.64 20.78
CA VAL A 46 -0.32 2.80 21.07
C VAL A 46 0.45 3.26 19.84
N ALA A 47 0.75 2.35 18.89
CA ALA A 47 1.41 2.72 17.64
C ALA A 47 0.48 3.56 16.75
N ILE A 48 -0.78 3.15 16.58
CA ILE A 48 -1.79 3.92 15.84
C ILE A 48 -2.02 5.28 16.51
N ALA A 49 -2.15 5.31 17.84
CA ALA A 49 -2.32 6.57 18.57
C ALA A 49 -1.14 7.53 18.37
N GLY A 50 0.10 7.00 18.43
CA GLY A 50 1.31 7.77 18.15
C GLY A 50 1.38 8.28 16.71
N TYR A 51 1.04 7.43 15.74
CA TYR A 51 0.97 7.82 14.33
C TYR A 51 -0.07 8.92 14.08
N LEU A 52 -1.25 8.86 14.69
CA LEU A 52 -2.25 9.91 14.54
C LEU A 52 -1.78 11.25 15.10
N LEU A 53 -1.01 11.25 16.19
CA LEU A 53 -0.45 12.47 16.77
C LEU A 53 0.65 13.08 15.89
N ASP A 54 1.46 12.27 15.24
CA ASP A 54 2.48 12.70 14.27
C ASP A 54 2.61 11.76 13.08
N PRO A 55 1.77 11.92 12.03
CA PRO A 55 1.81 11.07 10.85
C PRO A 55 3.11 11.21 10.03
N ALA A 56 3.92 12.24 10.29
CA ALA A 56 5.17 12.45 9.57
C ALA A 56 6.27 11.44 9.96
N GLU A 57 6.24 10.99 11.20
CA GLU A 57 7.18 10.00 11.73
C GLU A 57 6.82 8.55 11.34
N GLY A 58 5.58 8.31 10.91
CA GLY A 58 5.09 6.97 10.54
C GLY A 58 4.94 6.04 11.74
N GLU A 59 5.22 4.75 11.54
CA GLU A 59 5.18 3.76 12.62
C GLU A 59 6.37 3.95 13.57
N ARG A 60 6.07 3.98 14.86
CA ARG A 60 7.05 4.25 15.94
C ARG A 60 7.16 3.06 16.89
N SER A 61 8.36 2.77 17.34
CA SER A 61 8.61 1.73 18.34
C SER A 61 8.05 2.12 19.72
N VAL A 62 7.82 1.11 20.58
CA VAL A 62 7.43 1.37 21.97
C VAL A 62 8.46 2.26 22.67
N SER A 63 9.77 2.06 22.40
CA SER A 63 10.84 2.88 22.98
C SER A 63 10.76 4.34 22.60
N ASP A 64 10.45 4.62 21.31
CA ASP A 64 10.28 6.01 20.83
C ASP A 64 9.07 6.67 21.49
N LEU A 65 7.93 5.97 21.51
CA LEU A 65 6.70 6.48 22.14
C LEU A 65 6.89 6.76 23.64
N VAL A 66 7.60 5.87 24.34
CA VAL A 66 7.91 6.03 25.77
C VAL A 66 8.83 7.22 26.00
N SER A 67 9.87 7.37 25.18
CA SER A 67 10.78 8.51 25.24
C SER A 67 10.05 9.83 25.09
N ASP A 68 9.17 9.92 24.11
CA ASP A 68 8.49 11.18 23.76
C ASP A 68 7.34 11.55 24.69
N HIS A 69 6.55 10.55 25.11
CA HIS A 69 5.35 10.81 25.90
C HIS A 69 5.53 10.64 27.40
N LEU A 70 6.55 9.88 27.83
CA LEU A 70 6.83 9.65 29.25
C LEU A 70 8.16 10.26 29.71
N GLY A 71 9.04 10.66 28.77
CA GLY A 71 10.36 11.25 29.10
C GLY A 71 11.34 10.24 29.76
N ILE A 72 11.11 8.93 29.54
CA ILE A 72 11.97 7.87 30.10
C ILE A 72 12.52 7.02 28.95
N THR A 73 13.69 6.43 29.18
CA THR A 73 14.28 5.46 28.25
C THR A 73 14.07 4.07 28.81
N ILE A 74 13.36 3.22 28.10
CA ILE A 74 13.35 1.79 28.37
C ILE A 74 14.54 1.17 27.65
N GLY A 75 15.33 0.34 28.34
CA GLY A 75 16.41 -0.41 27.70
C GLY A 75 15.81 -1.22 26.56
N GLY A 76 16.23 -0.92 25.33
CA GLY A 76 15.90 -1.78 24.21
C GLY A 76 16.46 -3.16 24.51
N SER A 77 15.70 -4.22 24.21
CA SER A 77 16.23 -5.57 24.11
C SER A 77 17.56 -5.45 23.35
N ASN A 78 18.67 -5.90 23.93
CA ASN A 78 20.01 -5.82 23.40
C ASN A 78 20.00 -6.10 21.89
N GLN A 79 19.84 -5.06 21.07
CA GLN A 79 20.27 -5.13 19.67
C GLN A 79 21.80 -5.13 19.76
N ALA A 80 22.36 -6.33 19.81
CA ALA A 80 23.77 -6.49 19.61
C ALA A 80 24.15 -5.72 18.34
N PRO A 81 25.29 -4.98 18.34
CA PRO A 81 25.75 -4.30 17.13
C PRO A 81 25.72 -5.28 15.96
N VAL A 82 25.25 -4.81 14.78
CA VAL A 82 25.16 -5.64 13.58
C VAL A 82 26.46 -6.39 13.37
N GLY A 83 26.43 -7.72 13.56
CA GLY A 83 27.60 -8.60 13.46
C GLY A 83 28.01 -9.32 14.74
N GLN A 84 27.39 -9.06 15.89
CA GLN A 84 27.69 -9.77 17.13
C GLN A 84 26.51 -10.70 17.51
N LEU A 85 26.67 -12.00 17.27
CA LEU A 85 25.74 -13.02 17.76
C LEU A 85 25.93 -13.11 19.31
N SER A 86 24.99 -12.56 20.07
CA SER A 86 24.91 -12.81 21.49
C SER A 86 24.21 -14.16 21.72
N PHE A 87 24.91 -15.15 22.16
CA PHE A 87 24.45 -16.52 22.38
C PHE A 87 23.77 -16.75 23.73
N GLU A 88 23.57 -15.72 24.55
CA GLU A 88 23.06 -15.87 25.92
C GLU A 88 22.07 -14.75 26.28
N SER A 89 20.86 -14.78 25.71
CA SER A 89 19.70 -14.24 26.42
C SER A 89 19.08 -15.36 27.23
N THR A 90 19.06 -15.26 28.55
CA THR A 90 18.39 -16.23 29.39
C THR A 90 16.85 -16.05 29.27
N ASP A 91 16.07 -17.10 29.48
CA ASP A 91 14.60 -17.01 29.49
C ASP A 91 14.11 -15.92 30.47
N THR A 92 14.86 -15.70 31.55
CA THR A 92 14.58 -14.66 32.54
C THR A 92 14.69 -13.25 31.94
N ASP A 93 15.71 -12.99 31.11
CA ASP A 93 15.93 -11.68 30.48
C ASP A 93 14.79 -11.36 29.49
N ILE A 94 14.29 -12.36 28.78
CA ILE A 94 13.16 -12.23 27.85
C ILE A 94 11.88 -11.89 28.62
N VAL A 95 11.58 -12.58 29.70
CA VAL A 95 10.40 -12.32 30.53
C VAL A 95 10.46 -10.91 31.13
N GLU A 96 11.60 -10.49 31.69
CA GLU A 96 11.76 -9.18 32.29
C GLU A 96 11.61 -8.05 31.25
N SER A 97 12.22 -8.21 30.07
CA SER A 97 12.11 -7.27 28.95
C SER A 97 10.66 -7.15 28.48
N THR A 98 9.98 -8.28 28.27
CA THR A 98 8.57 -8.30 27.82
C THR A 98 7.64 -7.68 28.87
N CYS A 99 7.84 -7.97 30.14
CA CYS A 99 7.06 -7.37 31.23
C CYS A 99 7.27 -5.86 31.32
N THR A 100 8.50 -5.40 31.12
CA THR A 100 8.85 -3.98 31.10
C THR A 100 8.17 -3.26 29.93
N GLU A 101 8.18 -3.85 28.75
CA GLU A 101 7.51 -3.33 27.56
C GLU A 101 5.99 -3.28 27.76
N ALA A 102 5.38 -4.35 28.28
CA ALA A 102 3.95 -4.38 28.56
C ALA A 102 3.52 -3.29 29.58
N LEU A 103 4.32 -3.07 30.61
CA LEU A 103 4.09 -2.01 31.59
C LEU A 103 4.24 -0.61 30.96
N ALA A 104 5.22 -0.44 30.09
CA ALA A 104 5.44 0.80 29.35
C ALA A 104 4.25 1.12 28.43
N ILE A 105 3.77 0.14 27.67
CA ILE A 105 2.57 0.24 26.81
C ILE A 105 1.36 0.66 27.65
N ALA A 106 1.14 0.03 28.82
CA ALA A 106 0.05 0.40 29.69
C ALA A 106 0.13 1.85 30.18
N ARG A 107 1.33 2.39 30.42
CA ARG A 107 1.54 3.79 30.85
C ARG A 107 1.35 4.80 29.73
N LEU A 108 1.45 4.40 28.47
CA LEU A 108 1.24 5.27 27.31
C LEU A 108 -0.23 5.64 27.07
N ILE A 109 -1.21 4.92 27.63
CA ILE A 109 -2.62 5.12 27.36
C ILE A 109 -3.05 6.56 27.62
N GLU A 110 -2.84 7.03 28.85
CA GLU A 110 -3.33 8.35 29.28
C GLU A 110 -2.67 9.51 28.53
N PRO A 111 -1.32 9.56 28.36
CA PRO A 111 -0.68 10.60 27.55
C PRO A 111 -1.17 10.62 26.11
N LEU A 112 -1.28 9.46 25.46
CA LEU A 112 -1.72 9.38 24.07
C LEU A 112 -3.20 9.76 23.90
N ARG A 113 -4.09 9.30 24.79
CA ARG A 113 -5.51 9.71 24.78
C ARG A 113 -5.67 11.21 25.01
N SER A 114 -4.92 11.77 25.96
CA SER A 114 -4.92 13.19 26.24
C SER A 114 -4.42 14.00 25.04
N GLY A 115 -3.35 13.53 24.38
CA GLY A 115 -2.84 14.14 23.15
C GLY A 115 -3.87 14.12 22.03
N LEU A 116 -4.50 12.96 21.77
CA LEU A 116 -5.55 12.82 20.76
C LEU A 116 -6.77 13.70 21.08
N ALA A 117 -7.19 13.78 22.33
CA ALA A 117 -8.30 14.63 22.74
C ALA A 117 -7.99 16.12 22.53
N SER A 118 -6.75 16.55 22.82
CA SER A 118 -6.33 17.95 22.63
C SER A 118 -6.29 18.37 21.15
N GLN A 119 -6.16 17.42 20.24
CA GLN A 119 -6.18 17.63 18.78
C GLN A 119 -7.54 17.27 18.14
N GLU A 120 -8.58 17.01 18.94
CA GLU A 120 -9.92 16.61 18.48
C GLU A 120 -9.94 15.31 17.66
N MET A 121 -8.93 14.44 17.84
CA MET A 121 -8.77 13.18 17.09
C MET A 121 -9.15 11.92 17.88
N LEU A 122 -9.62 12.04 19.12
CA LEU A 122 -9.91 10.88 19.96
C LEU A 122 -11.02 10.00 19.34
N SER A 123 -12.09 10.61 18.80
CA SER A 123 -13.16 9.85 18.14
C SER A 123 -12.67 9.20 16.82
N LEU A 124 -11.81 9.87 16.06
CA LEU A 124 -11.17 9.26 14.88
C LEU A 124 -10.40 7.98 15.28
N ALA A 125 -9.62 8.07 16.36
CA ALA A 125 -8.85 6.93 16.85
C ALA A 125 -9.76 5.78 17.32
N GLU A 126 -10.72 6.07 18.22
CA GLU A 126 -11.50 5.05 18.93
C GLU A 126 -12.67 4.49 18.10
N ASP A 127 -13.28 5.30 17.23
CA ASP A 127 -14.48 4.92 16.47
C ASP A 127 -14.15 4.45 15.03
N ILE A 128 -12.97 4.79 14.50
CA ILE A 128 -12.58 4.45 13.12
C ILE A 128 -11.29 3.64 13.09
N GLU A 129 -10.14 4.20 13.52
CA GLU A 129 -8.84 3.58 13.29
C GLU A 129 -8.63 2.30 14.11
N MET A 130 -9.01 2.29 15.39
CA MET A 130 -8.91 1.10 16.23
C MET A 130 -9.84 -0.03 15.77
N PRO A 131 -11.13 0.19 15.45
CA PRO A 131 -12.00 -0.84 14.88
C PRO A 131 -11.54 -1.35 13.52
N LEU A 132 -10.92 -0.50 12.69
CA LEU A 132 -10.39 -0.90 11.38
C LEU A 132 -9.33 -2.00 11.49
N VAL A 133 -8.55 -2.04 12.56
CA VAL A 133 -7.55 -3.09 12.81
C VAL A 133 -8.15 -4.49 12.72
N ALA A 134 -9.32 -4.72 13.34
CA ALA A 134 -9.98 -6.01 13.31
C ALA A 134 -10.46 -6.38 11.89
N VAL A 135 -10.89 -5.39 11.12
CA VAL A 135 -11.29 -5.57 9.71
C VAL A 135 -10.10 -5.99 8.88
N LEU A 136 -8.97 -5.25 8.97
CA LEU A 136 -7.75 -5.55 8.23
C LEU A 136 -7.17 -6.91 8.62
N ALA A 137 -7.13 -7.24 9.92
CA ALA A 137 -6.67 -8.55 10.38
C ALA A 137 -7.48 -9.70 9.77
N ARG A 138 -8.81 -9.55 9.67
CA ARG A 138 -9.68 -10.54 9.00
C ARG A 138 -9.48 -10.59 7.50
N MET A 139 -9.32 -9.43 6.85
CA MET A 139 -9.03 -9.36 5.41
C MET A 139 -7.73 -10.10 5.09
N GLU A 140 -6.67 -9.85 5.85
CA GLU A 140 -5.38 -10.53 5.70
C GLU A 140 -5.48 -12.04 5.99
N ALA A 141 -6.23 -12.44 7.04
CA ALA A 141 -6.41 -13.85 7.36
C ALA A 141 -7.24 -14.60 6.32
N VAL A 142 -8.25 -13.97 5.73
CA VAL A 142 -9.07 -14.55 4.66
C VAL A 142 -8.34 -14.57 3.34
N GLY A 143 -7.60 -13.53 3.01
CA GLY A 143 -6.93 -13.37 1.70
C GLY A 143 -7.91 -13.30 0.52
N ILE A 144 -7.38 -13.27 -0.70
CA ILE A 144 -8.16 -13.27 -1.93
C ILE A 144 -7.84 -14.50 -2.78
N GLY A 145 -8.88 -15.21 -3.24
CA GLY A 145 -8.72 -16.41 -4.09
C GLY A 145 -8.16 -16.09 -5.46
N VAL A 146 -7.33 -16.99 -6.00
CA VAL A 146 -6.66 -16.81 -7.28
C VAL A 146 -6.76 -18.07 -8.14
N ASP A 147 -7.15 -17.90 -9.40
CA ASP A 147 -7.01 -18.93 -10.44
C ASP A 147 -5.56 -18.95 -10.96
N ARG A 148 -4.76 -19.89 -10.44
CA ARG A 148 -3.36 -20.07 -10.85
C ARG A 148 -3.22 -20.28 -12.37
N SER A 149 -4.15 -21.02 -12.99
CA SER A 149 -4.12 -21.27 -14.43
C SER A 149 -4.35 -19.98 -15.23
N ALA A 150 -5.20 -19.07 -14.73
CA ALA A 150 -5.38 -17.76 -15.33
C ALA A 150 -4.11 -16.91 -15.19
N LEU A 151 -3.47 -16.88 -14.02
CA LEU A 151 -2.19 -16.20 -13.84
C LEU A 151 -1.10 -16.74 -14.77
N ASP A 152 -1.00 -18.06 -14.93
CA ASP A 152 -0.02 -18.68 -15.83
C ASP A 152 -0.23 -18.25 -17.28
N ARG A 153 -1.50 -18.22 -17.74
CA ARG A 153 -1.83 -17.74 -19.11
C ARG A 153 -1.48 -16.26 -19.29
N ILE A 154 -1.76 -15.43 -18.30
CA ILE A 154 -1.45 -14.00 -18.31
C ILE A 154 0.06 -13.80 -18.36
N ALA A 155 0.82 -14.47 -17.50
CA ALA A 155 2.28 -14.39 -17.45
C ALA A 155 2.91 -14.79 -18.80
N ALA A 156 2.49 -15.91 -19.38
CA ALA A 156 2.97 -16.37 -20.69
C ALA A 156 2.64 -15.37 -21.83
N HIS A 157 1.44 -14.78 -21.79
CA HIS A 157 1.06 -13.75 -22.77
C HIS A 157 1.96 -12.51 -22.66
N LEU A 158 2.19 -12.00 -21.45
CA LEU A 158 3.07 -10.84 -21.21
C LEU A 158 4.51 -11.13 -21.64
N GLU A 159 5.03 -12.29 -21.31
CA GLU A 159 6.38 -12.70 -21.70
C GLU A 159 6.54 -12.69 -23.23
N SER A 160 5.57 -13.26 -23.95
CA SER A 160 5.54 -13.26 -25.43
C SER A 160 5.49 -11.84 -26.00
N ARG A 161 4.67 -10.96 -25.44
CA ARG A 161 4.54 -9.56 -25.87
C ARG A 161 5.83 -8.78 -25.62
N VAL A 162 6.40 -8.90 -24.42
CA VAL A 162 7.68 -8.27 -24.04
C VAL A 162 8.81 -8.72 -24.97
N ALA A 163 8.89 -10.03 -25.26
CA ALA A 163 9.88 -10.57 -26.20
C ALA A 163 9.70 -10.01 -27.62
N THR A 164 8.46 -9.83 -28.07
CA THR A 164 8.16 -9.25 -29.39
C THR A 164 8.58 -7.78 -29.42
N LEU A 165 8.23 -6.98 -28.42
CA LEU A 165 8.61 -5.58 -28.32
C LEU A 165 10.11 -5.40 -28.20
N THR A 166 10.81 -6.28 -27.48
CA THR A 166 12.28 -6.30 -27.42
C THR A 166 12.90 -6.42 -28.81
N LYS A 167 12.42 -7.37 -29.61
CA LYS A 167 12.90 -7.54 -30.99
C LYS A 167 12.61 -6.31 -31.85
N THR A 168 11.41 -5.76 -31.75
CA THR A 168 11.01 -4.55 -32.46
C THR A 168 11.92 -3.36 -32.12
N LEU A 169 12.16 -3.13 -30.81
CA LEU A 169 13.03 -2.05 -30.36
C LEU A 169 14.48 -2.22 -30.83
N HIS A 170 15.02 -3.43 -30.80
CA HIS A 170 16.35 -3.74 -31.32
C HIS A 170 16.42 -3.51 -32.84
N GLN A 171 15.40 -3.89 -33.61
CA GLN A 171 15.32 -3.65 -35.04
C GLN A 171 15.28 -2.16 -35.37
N LEU A 172 14.43 -1.38 -34.68
CA LEU A 172 14.31 0.06 -34.85
C LEU A 172 15.61 0.80 -34.47
N ALA A 173 16.28 0.35 -33.40
CA ALA A 173 17.59 0.90 -32.99
C ALA A 173 18.76 0.47 -33.92
N GLY A 174 18.57 -0.61 -34.71
CA GLY A 174 19.62 -1.18 -35.55
C GLY A 174 20.69 -1.97 -34.78
N LYS A 175 20.48 -2.23 -33.50
CA LYS A 175 21.41 -2.96 -32.61
C LYS A 175 20.70 -3.50 -31.37
N GLU A 176 21.30 -4.50 -30.75
CA GLU A 176 20.89 -4.97 -29.43
C GLU A 176 21.38 -4.01 -28.31
N PHE A 177 20.55 -3.80 -27.32
CA PHE A 177 20.85 -3.00 -26.15
C PHE A 177 19.96 -3.39 -24.97
N ASN A 178 20.34 -3.03 -23.75
CA ASN A 178 19.50 -3.21 -22.58
C ASN A 178 18.44 -2.10 -22.51
N ILE A 179 17.18 -2.43 -22.84
CA ILE A 179 16.04 -1.51 -22.89
C ILE A 179 15.75 -0.92 -21.49
N ASN A 180 16.03 -1.68 -20.42
CA ASN A 180 15.88 -1.24 -19.05
C ASN A 180 17.05 -0.39 -18.53
N SER A 181 18.05 -0.08 -19.38
CA SER A 181 19.17 0.81 -19.04
C SER A 181 18.89 2.25 -19.49
N PRO A 182 18.61 3.20 -18.57
CA PRO A 182 18.43 4.61 -18.94
C PRO A 182 19.65 5.21 -19.63
N ALA A 183 20.85 4.71 -19.31
CA ALA A 183 22.09 5.17 -19.96
C ALA A 183 22.15 4.78 -21.43
N GLN A 184 21.86 3.52 -21.77
CA GLN A 184 21.87 3.06 -23.16
C GLN A 184 20.74 3.69 -23.98
N LEU A 185 19.57 3.85 -23.40
CA LEU A 185 18.46 4.58 -24.05
C LEU A 185 18.82 6.03 -24.38
N ARG A 186 19.51 6.73 -23.45
CA ARG A 186 19.96 8.10 -23.70
C ARG A 186 20.88 8.18 -24.92
N VAL A 187 21.81 7.26 -25.02
CA VAL A 187 22.72 7.21 -26.20
C VAL A 187 21.90 7.04 -27.48
N ILE A 188 20.97 6.09 -27.53
CA ILE A 188 20.14 5.82 -28.71
C ILE A 188 19.29 7.05 -29.08
N LEU A 189 18.55 7.60 -28.10
CA LEU A 189 17.60 8.67 -28.34
C LEU A 189 18.29 10.00 -28.67
N PHE A 190 19.30 10.38 -27.88
CA PHE A 190 19.83 11.75 -27.90
C PHE A 190 21.20 11.87 -28.61
N ASP A 191 22.06 10.83 -28.52
CA ASP A 191 23.38 10.90 -29.15
C ASP A 191 23.36 10.34 -30.58
N GLU A 192 22.67 9.25 -30.86
CA GLU A 192 22.63 8.64 -32.19
C GLU A 192 21.49 9.19 -33.05
N ARG A 193 20.26 9.18 -32.55
CA ARG A 193 19.07 9.68 -33.27
C ARG A 193 18.92 11.22 -33.22
N LYS A 194 19.68 11.89 -32.34
CA LYS A 194 19.66 13.37 -32.21
C LYS A 194 18.28 13.95 -31.89
N LEU A 195 17.40 13.19 -31.18
CA LEU A 195 16.11 13.72 -30.79
C LEU A 195 16.31 14.94 -29.86
N GLN A 196 15.42 15.91 -29.93
CA GLN A 196 15.50 17.12 -29.10
C GLN A 196 15.01 16.79 -27.68
N PRO A 197 15.89 16.77 -26.67
CA PRO A 197 15.52 16.39 -25.32
C PRO A 197 14.76 17.51 -24.63
N GLY A 198 13.76 17.13 -23.81
CA GLY A 198 13.00 18.09 -23.01
C GLY A 198 13.71 18.48 -21.71
N LYS A 199 13.79 17.59 -20.73
CA LYS A 199 14.29 17.86 -19.37
C LYS A 199 15.66 17.24 -19.12
N LYS A 200 16.60 18.05 -18.62
CA LYS A 200 17.94 17.59 -18.20
C LYS A 200 17.95 17.30 -16.68
N THR A 201 18.43 16.13 -16.29
CA THR A 201 18.68 15.75 -14.89
C THR A 201 20.17 15.86 -14.57
N LYS A 202 20.55 15.66 -13.29
CA LYS A 202 21.97 15.64 -12.87
C LYS A 202 22.81 14.58 -13.60
N THR A 203 22.20 13.49 -14.05
CA THR A 203 22.87 12.34 -14.71
C THR A 203 22.66 12.32 -16.23
N GLY A 204 22.07 13.35 -16.83
CA GLY A 204 21.77 13.46 -18.26
C GLY A 204 20.30 13.75 -18.55
N PHE A 205 19.86 13.59 -19.79
CA PHE A 205 18.46 13.80 -20.17
C PHE A 205 17.57 12.70 -19.59
N SER A 206 16.37 13.09 -19.12
CA SER A 206 15.39 12.12 -18.63
C SER A 206 14.86 11.23 -19.76
N THR A 207 14.58 9.98 -19.43
CA THR A 207 13.85 9.04 -20.29
C THR A 207 12.53 8.63 -19.63
N ASP A 208 11.97 9.45 -18.72
CA ASP A 208 10.67 9.22 -18.11
C ASP A 208 9.52 9.35 -19.14
N ALA A 209 8.34 8.83 -18.79
CA ALA A 209 7.18 8.82 -19.68
C ALA A 209 6.82 10.23 -20.18
N ALA A 210 6.89 11.24 -19.31
CA ALA A 210 6.57 12.61 -19.67
C ALA A 210 7.58 13.22 -20.67
N THR A 211 8.85 12.83 -20.58
CA THR A 211 9.87 13.25 -21.55
C THR A 211 9.70 12.50 -22.87
N LEU A 212 9.43 11.19 -22.81
CA LEU A 212 9.20 10.38 -24.03
C LEU A 212 7.97 10.87 -24.79
N GLU A 213 6.89 11.20 -24.12
CA GLU A 213 5.67 11.74 -24.76
C GLU A 213 5.97 13.05 -25.53
N LYS A 214 6.80 13.94 -24.99
CA LYS A 214 7.20 15.19 -25.66
C LYS A 214 8.03 15.01 -26.94
N ILE A 215 8.75 13.91 -27.04
CA ILE A 215 9.58 13.60 -28.22
C ILE A 215 8.94 12.53 -29.12
N ARG A 216 7.72 12.11 -28.82
CA ARG A 216 7.00 11.04 -29.53
C ARG A 216 6.90 11.30 -31.01
N ASP A 217 6.53 12.52 -31.40
CA ASP A 217 6.38 12.91 -32.80
C ASP A 217 7.69 12.84 -33.62
N GLN A 218 8.86 12.83 -32.95
CA GLN A 218 10.16 12.76 -33.61
C GLN A 218 10.57 11.31 -33.98
N TRP A 219 10.04 10.31 -33.28
CA TRP A 219 10.24 8.88 -33.57
C TRP A 219 9.09 8.04 -33.01
N PRO A 220 7.87 8.16 -33.56
CA PRO A 220 6.66 7.57 -32.98
C PRO A 220 6.78 6.06 -32.77
N GLU A 221 7.23 5.31 -33.77
CA GLU A 221 7.29 3.84 -33.75
C GLU A 221 8.17 3.30 -32.59
N PHE A 222 9.31 3.95 -32.35
CA PHE A 222 10.21 3.55 -31.27
C PHE A 222 9.67 3.97 -29.90
N ILE A 223 9.16 5.19 -29.79
CA ILE A 223 8.66 5.73 -28.51
C ILE A 223 7.41 4.94 -28.06
N ASP A 224 6.49 4.66 -28.96
CA ASP A 224 5.29 3.87 -28.66
C ASP A 224 5.66 2.45 -28.22
N ALA A 225 6.53 1.78 -28.96
CA ALA A 225 7.02 0.44 -28.59
C ALA A 225 7.77 0.44 -27.24
N LEU A 226 8.54 1.50 -26.94
CA LEU A 226 9.27 1.65 -25.68
C LEU A 226 8.32 1.90 -24.50
N MET A 227 7.29 2.71 -24.69
CA MET A 227 6.30 2.96 -23.65
C MET A 227 5.48 1.70 -23.34
N GLU A 228 5.02 0.99 -24.37
CA GLU A 228 4.33 -0.30 -24.24
C GLU A 228 5.24 -1.35 -23.57
N PHE A 229 6.50 -1.47 -24.01
CA PHE A 229 7.46 -2.37 -23.38
C PHE A 229 7.60 -2.12 -21.88
N ARG A 230 7.77 -0.87 -21.47
CA ARG A 230 7.93 -0.51 -20.05
C ARG A 230 6.70 -0.85 -19.21
N GLU A 231 5.52 -0.59 -19.76
CA GLU A 231 4.27 -0.96 -19.09
C GLU A 231 4.17 -2.47 -18.91
N LEU A 232 4.34 -3.23 -20.00
CA LEU A 232 4.22 -4.69 -19.96
C LEU A 232 5.32 -5.37 -19.16
N ASP A 233 6.58 -4.88 -19.22
CA ASP A 233 7.69 -5.44 -18.45
C ASP A 233 7.52 -5.22 -16.95
N LYS A 234 7.01 -4.04 -16.55
CA LYS A 234 6.61 -3.75 -15.16
C LYS A 234 5.48 -4.68 -14.71
N LEU A 235 4.45 -4.87 -15.53
CA LEU A 235 3.34 -5.76 -15.23
C LEU A 235 3.80 -7.21 -15.11
N ARG A 236 4.67 -7.66 -16.02
CA ARG A 236 5.26 -8.99 -16.01
C ARG A 236 6.03 -9.26 -14.71
N GLY A 237 6.94 -8.37 -14.34
CA GLY A 237 7.76 -8.53 -13.14
C GLY A 237 6.94 -8.43 -11.84
N THR A 238 6.05 -7.45 -11.74
CA THR A 238 5.32 -7.21 -10.49
C THR A 238 4.16 -8.18 -10.30
N TYR A 239 3.40 -8.45 -11.35
CA TYR A 239 2.15 -9.20 -11.26
C TYR A 239 2.19 -10.56 -11.99
N GLY A 240 2.99 -10.71 -13.05
CA GLY A 240 3.12 -11.98 -13.74
C GLY A 240 3.88 -13.01 -12.89
N GLU A 241 5.09 -12.69 -12.50
CA GLU A 241 5.96 -13.55 -11.70
C GLU A 241 5.66 -13.37 -10.20
N GLY A 242 5.62 -12.12 -9.71
CA GLY A 242 5.48 -11.80 -8.30
C GLY A 242 4.18 -12.30 -7.66
N LEU A 243 3.02 -12.23 -8.36
CA LEU A 243 1.77 -12.77 -7.78
C LEU A 243 1.77 -14.30 -7.69
N ARG A 244 2.45 -15.00 -8.62
CA ARG A 244 2.51 -16.47 -8.60
C ARG A 244 3.25 -17.01 -7.38
N GLU A 245 4.31 -16.31 -6.97
CA GLU A 245 5.17 -16.70 -5.84
C GLU A 245 4.47 -16.52 -4.50
N VAL A 246 3.53 -15.57 -4.40
CA VAL A 246 2.84 -15.24 -3.15
C VAL A 246 1.47 -15.93 -3.01
N VAL A 247 1.06 -16.77 -3.98
CA VAL A 247 -0.13 -17.61 -3.81
C VAL A 247 0.17 -18.74 -2.86
N GLU A 248 -0.46 -18.76 -1.71
CA GLU A 248 -0.27 -19.76 -0.66
C GLU A 248 -0.90 -21.11 -1.01
N ALA A 249 -0.71 -22.12 -0.11
CA ALA A 249 -1.17 -23.47 -0.32
C ALA A 249 -2.69 -23.61 -0.41
N ASP A 250 -3.43 -22.69 0.18
CA ASP A 250 -4.90 -22.59 0.13
C ASP A 250 -5.43 -21.97 -1.18
N GLY A 251 -4.53 -21.57 -2.10
CA GLY A 251 -4.88 -20.96 -3.37
C GLY A 251 -5.24 -19.47 -3.25
N ARG A 252 -4.83 -18.80 -2.19
CA ARG A 252 -5.15 -17.40 -1.91
C ARG A 252 -3.87 -16.57 -1.78
N ILE A 253 -4.03 -15.27 -1.90
CA ILE A 253 -3.00 -14.27 -1.60
C ILE A 253 -3.41 -13.54 -0.33
N HIS A 254 -2.50 -13.47 0.64
CA HIS A 254 -2.67 -12.82 1.93
C HIS A 254 -1.81 -11.58 2.01
N ALA A 255 -2.22 -10.53 1.27
CA ALA A 255 -1.51 -9.25 1.28
C ALA A 255 -1.60 -8.59 2.67
N THR A 256 -0.58 -7.80 3.00
CA THR A 256 -0.55 -6.98 4.21
C THR A 256 -1.12 -5.58 3.91
N PHE A 257 -1.99 -5.07 4.78
CA PHE A 257 -2.57 -3.73 4.68
C PHE A 257 -2.11 -2.87 5.87
N ASN A 258 -1.40 -1.79 5.60
CA ASN A 258 -0.82 -0.93 6.62
C ASN A 258 -1.59 0.38 6.78
N GLN A 259 -1.87 0.77 8.04
CA GLN A 259 -2.56 2.03 8.39
C GLN A 259 -1.58 3.19 8.61
N MET A 260 -0.33 2.94 8.99
CA MET A 260 0.62 3.94 9.49
C MET A 260 1.73 4.33 8.52
N VAL A 261 1.64 3.94 7.24
CA VAL A 261 2.68 4.23 6.22
C VAL A 261 2.44 5.55 5.50
N ALA A 262 1.19 5.81 5.13
CA ALA A 262 0.86 7.01 4.36
C ALA A 262 0.50 8.18 5.27
N ARG A 263 1.20 9.30 5.17
CA ARG A 263 0.93 10.53 5.96
C ARG A 263 -0.49 11.08 5.80
N THR A 264 -1.21 10.61 4.81
CA THR A 264 -2.58 11.07 4.46
C THR A 264 -3.68 10.24 5.09
N GLY A 265 -3.36 9.22 5.90
CA GLY A 265 -4.33 8.27 6.44
C GLY A 265 -4.83 7.22 5.43
N ARG A 266 -4.29 7.19 4.20
CA ARG A 266 -4.62 6.11 3.25
C ARG A 266 -3.97 4.81 3.66
N LEU A 267 -4.66 3.69 3.47
CA LEU A 267 -4.06 2.37 3.60
C LEU A 267 -3.02 2.15 2.49
N SER A 268 -1.94 1.47 2.82
CA SER A 268 -1.03 0.89 1.82
C SER A 268 -1.16 -0.62 1.81
N SER A 269 -0.78 -1.26 0.70
CA SER A 269 -0.76 -2.72 0.55
C SER A 269 0.63 -3.18 0.15
N GLU A 270 1.10 -4.26 0.77
CA GLU A 270 2.38 -4.89 0.46
C GLU A 270 2.31 -6.41 0.57
N ASN A 271 3.28 -7.07 0.03
CA ASN A 271 3.45 -8.53 0.06
C ASN A 271 2.23 -9.34 -0.44
N PRO A 272 1.65 -9.02 -1.61
CA PRO A 272 2.03 -8.04 -2.63
C PRO A 272 1.25 -6.72 -2.51
N ASN A 273 1.70 -5.68 -3.26
CA ASN A 273 0.93 -4.45 -3.39
C ASN A 273 -0.23 -4.64 -4.38
N LEU A 274 -1.41 -4.97 -3.86
CA LEU A 274 -2.63 -5.16 -4.66
C LEU A 274 -3.28 -3.85 -5.11
N HIS A 275 -2.98 -2.71 -4.46
CA HIS A 275 -3.54 -1.41 -4.81
C HIS A 275 -3.05 -0.89 -6.18
N ASN A 276 -1.89 -1.35 -6.62
CA ASN A 276 -1.26 -0.88 -7.86
C ASN A 276 -1.59 -1.73 -9.09
N ILE A 277 -2.49 -2.71 -8.99
CA ILE A 277 -2.97 -3.46 -10.16
C ILE A 277 -3.70 -2.48 -11.07
N PRO A 278 -3.26 -2.31 -12.34
CA PRO A 278 -3.85 -1.32 -13.23
C PRO A 278 -5.34 -1.55 -13.44
N VAL A 279 -6.09 -0.46 -13.52
CA VAL A 279 -7.56 -0.51 -13.73
C VAL A 279 -7.91 -0.10 -15.16
N ARG A 280 -7.11 0.79 -15.76
CA ARG A 280 -7.46 1.45 -17.02
C ARG A 280 -6.93 0.72 -18.26
N SER A 281 -5.76 0.07 -18.17
CA SER A 281 -5.23 -0.69 -19.29
C SER A 281 -5.96 -2.02 -19.47
N ASP A 282 -6.02 -2.52 -20.70
CA ASP A 282 -6.68 -3.77 -21.00
C ASP A 282 -5.94 -4.96 -20.39
N GLU A 283 -4.61 -4.90 -20.30
CA GLU A 283 -3.78 -5.85 -19.60
C GLU A 283 -4.10 -5.89 -18.11
N GLY A 284 -4.29 -4.73 -17.47
CA GLY A 284 -4.67 -4.64 -16.06
C GLY A 284 -6.05 -5.25 -15.80
N LYS A 285 -7.02 -5.06 -16.71
CA LYS A 285 -8.33 -5.72 -16.64
C LYS A 285 -8.20 -7.24 -16.72
N VAL A 286 -7.31 -7.75 -17.57
CA VAL A 286 -7.06 -9.19 -17.70
C VAL A 286 -6.50 -9.76 -16.39
N PHE A 287 -5.59 -9.07 -15.70
CA PHE A 287 -5.11 -9.50 -14.37
C PHE A 287 -6.23 -9.66 -13.36
N ARG A 288 -7.22 -8.77 -13.36
CA ARG A 288 -8.35 -8.84 -12.44
C ARG A 288 -9.20 -10.08 -12.63
N THR A 289 -9.20 -10.68 -13.83
CA THR A 289 -9.93 -11.94 -14.09
C THR A 289 -9.31 -13.16 -13.39
N ALA A 290 -8.05 -13.06 -12.95
CA ALA A 290 -7.40 -14.12 -12.19
C ALA A 290 -7.86 -14.17 -10.73
N PHE A 291 -8.45 -13.11 -10.19
CA PHE A 291 -9.01 -13.12 -8.83
C PHE A 291 -10.39 -13.73 -8.85
N VAL A 292 -10.60 -14.72 -7.99
CA VAL A 292 -11.84 -15.50 -7.94
C VAL A 292 -12.42 -15.52 -6.53
N PRO A 293 -13.75 -15.50 -6.38
CA PRO A 293 -14.39 -15.64 -5.09
C PRO A 293 -14.25 -17.09 -4.58
N ALA A 294 -14.50 -17.31 -3.30
CA ALA A 294 -14.64 -18.65 -2.76
C ALA A 294 -15.79 -19.39 -3.46
N LYS A 295 -15.71 -20.73 -3.51
CA LYS A 295 -16.76 -21.55 -4.11
C LYS A 295 -18.12 -21.28 -3.48
N GLY A 296 -19.11 -20.96 -4.32
CA GLY A 296 -20.47 -20.61 -3.88
C GLY A 296 -20.65 -19.16 -3.44
N SER A 297 -19.61 -18.33 -3.55
CA SER A 297 -19.65 -16.89 -3.26
C SER A 297 -19.54 -16.06 -4.52
N GLN A 298 -19.79 -14.77 -4.40
CA GLN A 298 -19.61 -13.76 -5.45
C GLN A 298 -18.84 -12.57 -4.88
N PHE A 299 -18.08 -11.86 -5.71
CA PHE A 299 -17.53 -10.57 -5.33
C PHE A 299 -18.62 -9.51 -5.31
N LEU A 300 -18.69 -8.76 -4.23
CA LEU A 300 -19.35 -7.47 -4.17
C LEU A 300 -18.28 -6.39 -4.34
N VAL A 301 -18.32 -5.68 -5.46
CA VAL A 301 -17.42 -4.55 -5.72
C VAL A 301 -18.20 -3.27 -5.51
N ALA A 302 -17.79 -2.48 -4.52
CA ALA A 302 -18.40 -1.20 -4.21
C ALA A 302 -17.30 -0.14 -4.04
N ASP A 303 -17.49 1.01 -4.66
CA ASP A 303 -16.57 2.16 -4.59
C ASP A 303 -17.37 3.45 -4.44
N TYR A 304 -16.87 4.37 -3.62
CA TYR A 304 -17.47 5.69 -3.47
C TYR A 304 -17.17 6.56 -4.67
N ASN A 305 -18.21 7.01 -5.37
CA ASN A 305 -18.06 7.86 -6.54
C ASN A 305 -17.51 9.24 -6.14
N GLN A 306 -16.26 9.51 -6.54
CA GLN A 306 -15.59 10.81 -6.40
C GLN A 306 -15.65 11.40 -4.98
N ILE A 307 -15.54 10.54 -3.94
CA ILE A 307 -15.72 10.97 -2.55
C ILE A 307 -14.76 12.10 -2.15
N GLU A 308 -13.50 12.06 -2.62
CA GLU A 308 -12.51 13.09 -2.32
C GLU A 308 -12.91 14.45 -2.87
N LEU A 309 -13.44 14.50 -4.10
CA LEU A 309 -13.95 15.74 -4.70
C LEU A 309 -15.18 16.27 -3.97
N ARG A 310 -16.04 15.38 -3.45
CA ARG A 310 -17.19 15.76 -2.62
C ARG A 310 -16.74 16.35 -1.28
N CYS A 311 -15.74 15.75 -0.65
CA CYS A 311 -15.13 16.29 0.56
C CYS A 311 -14.51 17.68 0.29
N ILE A 312 -13.76 17.84 -0.81
CA ILE A 312 -13.16 19.13 -1.18
C ILE A 312 -14.25 20.18 -1.44
N ALA A 313 -15.32 19.83 -2.17
CA ALA A 313 -16.43 20.72 -2.43
C ALA A 313 -17.05 21.26 -1.11
N HIS A 314 -17.23 20.37 -0.13
CA HIS A 314 -17.76 20.72 1.18
C HIS A 314 -16.79 21.58 2.01
N LEU A 315 -15.53 21.16 2.10
CA LEU A 315 -14.51 21.86 2.92
C LEU A 315 -14.16 23.25 2.37
N ALA A 316 -14.15 23.40 1.03
CA ALA A 316 -13.88 24.67 0.38
C ALA A 316 -15.13 25.55 0.21
N ASP A 317 -16.30 25.02 0.54
CA ASP A 317 -17.61 25.65 0.27
C ASP A 317 -17.71 26.15 -1.20
N ASP A 318 -17.21 25.31 -2.14
CA ASP A 318 -17.16 25.68 -3.55
C ASP A 318 -18.56 25.54 -4.20
N PRO A 319 -19.23 26.66 -4.54
CA PRO A 319 -20.60 26.61 -5.04
C PRO A 319 -20.72 25.88 -6.37
N GLY A 320 -19.68 25.91 -7.19
CA GLY A 320 -19.67 25.25 -8.51
C GLY A 320 -19.60 23.73 -8.39
N LEU A 321 -18.75 23.20 -7.51
CA LEU A 321 -18.65 21.78 -7.23
C LEU A 321 -19.91 21.27 -6.53
N ILE A 322 -20.42 22.03 -5.52
CA ILE A 322 -21.63 21.67 -4.78
C ILE A 322 -22.84 21.61 -5.74
N GLU A 323 -22.98 22.60 -6.62
CA GLU A 323 -24.06 22.64 -7.62
C GLU A 323 -23.99 21.42 -8.57
N ALA A 324 -22.79 21.13 -9.11
CA ALA A 324 -22.59 20.01 -10.02
C ALA A 324 -22.92 18.66 -9.35
N PHE A 325 -22.48 18.43 -8.11
CA PHE A 325 -22.83 17.22 -7.36
C PHE A 325 -24.32 17.13 -7.02
N THR A 326 -24.96 18.24 -6.68
CA THR A 326 -26.39 18.29 -6.36
C THR A 326 -27.24 17.95 -7.60
N LYS A 327 -26.79 18.40 -8.77
CA LYS A 327 -27.46 18.11 -10.06
C LYS A 327 -27.12 16.73 -10.62
N GLY A 328 -26.17 16.00 -10.02
CA GLY A 328 -25.69 14.71 -10.52
C GLY A 328 -24.90 14.83 -11.84
N GLU A 329 -24.29 15.99 -12.09
CA GLU A 329 -23.44 16.22 -13.26
C GLU A 329 -22.10 15.49 -13.11
N ASP A 330 -21.50 15.08 -14.24
CA ASP A 330 -20.12 14.61 -14.24
C ASP A 330 -19.17 15.81 -14.04
N ILE A 331 -18.42 15.77 -12.92
CA ILE A 331 -17.52 16.84 -12.51
C ILE A 331 -16.46 17.15 -13.56
N HIS A 332 -15.92 16.13 -14.24
CA HIS A 332 -14.91 16.33 -15.27
C HIS A 332 -15.49 17.08 -16.46
N THR A 333 -16.66 16.68 -16.92
CA THR A 333 -17.40 17.35 -17.98
C THR A 333 -17.79 18.77 -17.60
N SER A 334 -18.33 18.97 -16.40
CA SER A 334 -18.72 20.29 -15.90
C SER A 334 -17.52 21.23 -15.77
N THR A 335 -16.41 20.74 -15.22
CA THR A 335 -15.15 21.52 -15.09
C THR A 335 -14.57 21.87 -16.47
N ALA A 336 -14.45 20.90 -17.37
CA ALA A 336 -13.95 21.14 -18.73
C ALA A 336 -14.83 22.14 -19.50
N SER A 337 -16.16 22.01 -19.39
CA SER A 337 -17.11 22.96 -19.97
C SER A 337 -16.87 24.40 -19.50
N ARG A 338 -16.65 24.61 -18.22
CA ARG A 338 -16.39 25.92 -17.60
C ARG A 338 -15.01 26.47 -17.97
N VAL A 339 -13.96 25.65 -17.88
CA VAL A 339 -12.56 26.05 -18.15
C VAL A 339 -12.37 26.41 -19.63
N PHE A 340 -12.91 25.60 -20.53
CA PHE A 340 -12.74 25.79 -21.97
C PHE A 340 -13.86 26.60 -22.62
N GLY A 341 -14.91 26.98 -21.89
CA GLY A 341 -16.04 27.75 -22.40
C GLY A 341 -16.84 27.00 -23.49
N VAL A 342 -16.88 25.67 -23.42
CA VAL A 342 -17.61 24.82 -24.37
C VAL A 342 -18.85 24.17 -23.74
N ALA A 343 -19.86 23.90 -24.53
CA ALA A 343 -21.03 23.20 -24.01
C ALA A 343 -20.65 21.79 -23.51
N ALA A 344 -21.25 21.33 -22.39
CA ALA A 344 -20.96 20.03 -21.79
C ALA A 344 -21.11 18.86 -22.80
N SER A 345 -22.06 18.97 -23.74
CA SER A 345 -22.26 17.99 -24.82
C SER A 345 -21.12 17.91 -25.85
N LYS A 346 -20.16 18.84 -25.81
CA LYS A 346 -18.98 18.87 -26.70
C LYS A 346 -17.70 18.46 -25.99
N VAL A 347 -17.76 18.16 -24.71
CA VAL A 347 -16.64 17.61 -23.94
C VAL A 347 -16.57 16.11 -24.25
N THR A 348 -15.42 15.65 -24.74
CA THR A 348 -15.15 14.25 -25.12
C THR A 348 -14.14 13.61 -24.17
#